data_bcac3aa60678f0668ce32e960f6c960e
#
_entry.id   bcac3aa60678f0668ce32e960f6c960e
#
_cell.length_a   1.000
_cell.length_b   1.000
_cell.length_c   1.000
_cell.angle_alpha   90.00
_cell.angle_beta   90.00
_cell.angle_gamma   90.00
#
_symmetry.space_group_name_H-M   'P 1'
#
loop_
_entity.id
_entity.type
_entity.pdbx_description
1 polymer ?
#
loop_
_entity_poly.entity_id
_entity_poly.type
_entity_poly.pdbx_seq_one_letter_code
_entity_poly.pdbx_strand_id
1 'polypeptide(L)'
;PVEVAFPPLSLHHTLKVALMLPFHMNGKVNPYFVDFYRGLLLAMEDLKAEDYDIELAVYDTCGDGERINDIVTYEEGLLDAQLIIGPVYEGELRYVLGYAEECEVPLVSPLADVGSLQSPVLFQMQADAERRDEKLSELFDGSRELVTIYTANMDYDYLAEVRTLAQGAQEQQLNYVFDRGSYFYQRNADGSNGAQVDIVEFMRSKSPKAYVIASKSETEVDRILTTLASTKSSIVARTMSYGDYVVIGNRKWKQSANIEKQSFFRNNTIFISPYYANRSNENIRMFDSRYVKAYGALPTMYAYRGYDAAMIFCRKMFTGIDATIFEESFTP
;
A
#
# COMPACT_ATOMS: atom_id res chain seq x y z
N PRO A 1 10.84 27.97 -3.48
CA PRO A 1 11.58 26.73 -3.44
C PRO A 1 12.35 26.60 -4.75
N VAL A 2 13.67 26.41 -4.68
CA VAL A 2 14.48 26.13 -5.86
C VAL A 2 14.19 24.68 -6.21
N GLU A 3 13.50 24.43 -7.32
CA GLU A 3 13.37 23.09 -7.88
C GLU A 3 14.76 22.65 -8.35
N VAL A 4 15.35 21.69 -7.65
CA VAL A 4 16.56 21.04 -8.14
C VAL A 4 16.11 20.05 -9.21
N ALA A 5 16.41 20.37 -10.46
CA ALA A 5 16.25 19.45 -11.56
C ALA A 5 17.59 18.74 -11.79
N PHE A 6 17.58 17.40 -11.83
CA PHE A 6 18.75 16.61 -12.19
C PHE A 6 18.83 16.54 -13.71
N PRO A 7 19.89 17.11 -14.33
CA PRO A 7 20.03 17.10 -15.78
C PRO A 7 20.24 15.68 -16.31
N PRO A 8 19.79 15.40 -17.54
CA PRO A 8 19.94 14.07 -18.12
C PRO A 8 21.40 13.68 -18.32
N LEU A 9 21.72 12.43 -18.01
CA LEU A 9 23.00 11.83 -18.34
C LEU A 9 23.09 11.56 -19.85
N SER A 10 24.29 11.52 -20.37
CA SER A 10 24.54 11.06 -21.75
C SER A 10 24.15 9.58 -21.88
N LEU A 11 23.54 9.19 -23.00
CA LEU A 11 23.17 7.78 -23.29
C LEU A 11 24.36 6.80 -23.31
N HIS A 12 25.57 7.31 -23.43
CA HIS A 12 26.79 6.49 -23.38
C HIS A 12 27.47 6.50 -22.00
N HIS A 13 26.81 7.08 -21.01
CA HIS A 13 27.33 7.14 -19.66
C HIS A 13 26.85 5.92 -18.87
N THR A 14 27.76 5.26 -18.16
CA THR A 14 27.40 4.19 -17.23
C THR A 14 26.80 4.81 -15.98
N LEU A 15 25.52 4.58 -15.72
CA LEU A 15 24.83 5.03 -14.51
C LEU A 15 25.23 4.15 -13.33
N LYS A 16 25.82 4.74 -12.30
CA LYS A 16 26.15 4.07 -11.04
C LYS A 16 25.01 4.20 -10.05
N VAL A 17 24.41 3.08 -9.66
CA VAL A 17 23.27 2.99 -8.74
C VAL A 17 23.69 2.29 -7.47
N ALA A 18 23.39 2.88 -6.31
CA ALA A 18 23.51 2.24 -5.01
C ALA A 18 22.13 1.77 -4.52
N LEU A 19 22.00 0.50 -4.19
CA LEU A 19 20.81 -0.09 -3.58
C LEU A 19 21.08 -0.39 -2.12
N MET A 20 20.31 0.20 -1.21
CA MET A 20 20.43 0.05 0.24
C MET A 20 19.17 -0.60 0.81
N LEU A 21 19.23 -1.87 1.19
CA LEU A 21 18.09 -2.63 1.71
C LEU A 21 18.48 -3.44 2.95
N PRO A 22 17.59 -3.63 3.94
CA PRO A 22 17.85 -4.47 5.10
C PRO A 22 17.57 -5.95 4.76
N PHE A 23 18.49 -6.57 4.01
CA PHE A 23 18.37 -7.98 3.61
C PHE A 23 18.39 -8.92 4.79
N HIS A 24 19.11 -8.56 5.86
CA HIS A 24 19.13 -9.26 7.13
C HIS A 24 18.60 -8.38 8.23
N MET A 25 17.72 -8.94 9.05
CA MET A 25 17.23 -8.31 10.29
C MET A 25 17.28 -9.32 11.43
N ASN A 26 17.92 -8.96 12.54
CA ASN A 26 18.09 -9.85 13.69
C ASN A 26 18.70 -11.22 13.29
N GLY A 27 19.68 -11.24 12.39
CA GLY A 27 20.36 -12.44 11.92
C GLY A 27 19.54 -13.34 10.99
N LYS A 28 18.38 -12.89 10.51
CA LYS A 28 17.52 -13.61 9.58
C LYS A 28 17.35 -12.87 8.27
N VAL A 29 17.34 -13.62 7.17
CA VAL A 29 17.03 -13.05 5.85
C VAL A 29 15.59 -12.55 5.82
N ASN A 30 15.41 -11.33 5.34
CA ASN A 30 14.10 -10.75 5.09
C ASN A 30 13.66 -11.06 3.65
N PRO A 31 12.69 -11.97 3.44
CA PRO A 31 12.28 -12.40 2.11
C PRO A 31 11.66 -11.26 1.28
N TYR A 32 11.09 -10.25 1.93
CA TYR A 32 10.47 -9.12 1.23
C TYR A 32 11.48 -8.26 0.50
N PHE A 33 12.64 -7.99 1.10
CA PHE A 33 13.69 -7.20 0.46
C PHE A 33 14.49 -8.01 -0.56
N VAL A 34 14.61 -9.32 -0.37
CA VAL A 34 15.11 -10.21 -1.44
C VAL A 34 14.18 -10.15 -2.65
N ASP A 35 12.87 -10.14 -2.42
CA ASP A 35 11.88 -10.06 -3.48
C ASP A 35 11.93 -8.71 -4.22
N PHE A 36 12.08 -7.62 -3.47
CA PHE A 36 12.33 -6.28 -4.03
C PHE A 36 13.56 -6.28 -4.96
N TYR A 37 14.67 -6.81 -4.48
CA TYR A 37 15.92 -6.92 -5.23
C TYR A 37 15.76 -7.73 -6.51
N ARG A 38 15.04 -8.86 -6.45
CA ARG A 38 14.74 -9.70 -7.62
C ARG A 38 13.93 -8.94 -8.68
N GLY A 39 12.94 -8.16 -8.24
CA GLY A 39 12.18 -7.30 -9.14
C GLY A 39 13.06 -6.24 -9.80
N LEU A 40 13.91 -5.60 -9.02
CA LEU A 40 14.88 -4.61 -9.51
C LEU A 40 15.85 -5.23 -10.56
N LEU A 41 16.34 -6.46 -10.33
CA LEU A 41 17.19 -7.14 -11.31
C LEU A 41 16.49 -7.40 -12.65
N LEU A 42 15.19 -7.75 -12.65
CA LEU A 42 14.42 -7.88 -13.89
C LEU A 42 14.29 -6.54 -14.64
N ALA A 43 14.15 -5.44 -13.90
CA ALA A 43 14.15 -4.12 -14.49
C ALA A 43 15.52 -3.76 -15.11
N MET A 44 16.62 -4.15 -14.45
CA MET A 44 17.97 -3.96 -14.99
C MET A 44 18.18 -4.75 -16.29
N GLU A 45 17.60 -5.95 -16.40
CA GLU A 45 17.62 -6.71 -17.66
C GLU A 45 16.89 -5.97 -18.79
N ASP A 46 15.73 -5.38 -18.49
CA ASP A 46 14.95 -4.63 -19.47
C ASP A 46 15.66 -3.33 -19.87
N LEU A 47 16.21 -2.59 -18.92
CA LEU A 47 16.97 -1.38 -19.18
C LEU A 47 18.22 -1.67 -20.03
N LYS A 48 18.90 -2.79 -19.76
CA LYS A 48 20.02 -3.24 -20.59
C LYS A 48 19.59 -3.59 -22.01
N ALA A 49 18.40 -4.17 -22.19
CA ALA A 49 17.85 -4.44 -23.52
C ALA A 49 17.44 -3.16 -24.28
N GLU A 50 17.27 -2.05 -23.57
CA GLU A 50 17.03 -0.69 -24.10
C GLU A 50 18.34 0.11 -24.29
N ASP A 51 19.51 -0.56 -24.23
CA ASP A 51 20.85 0.03 -24.38
C ASP A 51 21.28 1.01 -23.27
N TYR A 52 20.63 0.94 -22.08
CA TYR A 52 21.13 1.66 -20.90
C TYR A 52 22.26 0.85 -20.23
N ASP A 53 23.37 1.50 -19.95
CA ASP A 53 24.48 0.92 -19.19
C ASP A 53 24.39 1.30 -17.71
N ILE A 54 24.20 0.29 -16.83
CA ILE A 54 23.95 0.52 -15.41
C ILE A 54 24.83 -0.41 -14.57
N GLU A 55 25.57 0.18 -13.65
CA GLU A 55 26.35 -0.50 -12.63
C GLU A 55 25.62 -0.42 -11.27
N LEU A 56 25.40 -1.56 -10.62
CA LEU A 56 24.64 -1.66 -9.39
C LEU A 56 25.54 -2.11 -8.23
N ALA A 57 25.71 -1.21 -7.23
CA ALA A 57 26.29 -1.55 -5.94
C ALA A 57 25.16 -1.88 -4.93
N VAL A 58 25.28 -2.98 -4.20
CA VAL A 58 24.22 -3.48 -3.30
C VAL A 58 24.76 -3.54 -1.88
N TYR A 59 24.04 -2.90 -0.96
CA TYR A 59 24.39 -2.80 0.44
C TYR A 59 23.28 -3.35 1.33
N ASP A 60 23.69 -4.21 2.29
CA ASP A 60 22.81 -4.66 3.35
C ASP A 60 22.90 -3.68 4.52
N THR A 61 21.80 -2.97 4.78
CA THR A 61 21.73 -2.02 5.91
C THR A 61 21.50 -2.71 7.25
N CYS A 62 21.10 -3.98 7.24
CA CYS A 62 20.72 -4.75 8.43
C CYS A 62 19.64 -4.10 9.31
N GLY A 63 19.02 -3.02 8.88
CA GLY A 63 18.11 -2.20 9.68
C GLY A 63 18.84 -1.42 10.78
N ASP A 64 20.14 -1.11 10.58
CA ASP A 64 21.03 -0.54 11.58
C ASP A 64 21.65 0.77 11.09
N GLY A 65 21.44 1.84 11.88
CA GLY A 65 21.95 3.17 11.56
C GLY A 65 23.48 3.26 11.60
N GLU A 66 24.17 2.51 12.49
CA GLU A 66 25.63 2.47 12.53
C GLU A 66 26.20 1.85 11.24
N ARG A 67 25.58 0.75 10.81
CA ARG A 67 25.93 0.11 9.53
C ARG A 67 25.75 1.06 8.34
N ILE A 68 24.69 1.83 8.33
CA ILE A 68 24.43 2.82 7.27
C ILE A 68 25.49 3.92 7.30
N ASN A 69 25.85 4.40 8.46
CA ASN A 69 26.95 5.37 8.62
C ASN A 69 28.27 4.84 8.07
N ASP A 70 28.59 3.57 8.33
CA ASP A 70 29.79 2.94 7.79
C ASP A 70 29.73 2.88 6.25
N ILE A 71 28.58 2.52 5.68
CA ILE A 71 28.38 2.49 4.23
C ILE A 71 28.60 3.88 3.63
N VAL A 72 27.96 4.91 4.19
CA VAL A 72 28.07 6.30 3.72
C VAL A 72 29.51 6.85 3.84
N THR A 73 30.29 6.36 4.81
CA THR A 73 31.62 6.88 5.08
C THR A 73 32.72 6.16 4.29
N TYR A 74 32.59 4.86 4.06
CA TYR A 74 33.71 4.03 3.63
C TYR A 74 33.49 3.26 2.32
N GLU A 75 32.24 3.12 1.85
CA GLU A 75 31.97 2.27 0.70
C GLU A 75 32.08 3.06 -0.62
N GLU A 76 33.17 2.83 -1.37
CA GLU A 76 33.46 3.54 -2.63
C GLU A 76 32.31 3.49 -3.63
N GLY A 77 31.60 2.35 -3.74
CA GLY A 77 30.47 2.21 -4.65
C GLY A 77 29.27 3.09 -4.29
N LEU A 78 29.12 3.52 -3.03
CA LEU A 78 28.14 4.53 -2.64
C LEU A 78 28.66 5.93 -2.96
N LEU A 79 29.95 6.20 -2.65
CA LEU A 79 30.57 7.50 -2.89
C LEU A 79 30.59 7.87 -4.40
N ASP A 80 30.61 6.87 -5.26
CA ASP A 80 30.55 7.04 -6.72
C ASP A 80 29.10 6.99 -7.28
N ALA A 81 28.11 6.71 -6.44
CA ALA A 81 26.74 6.56 -6.90
C ALA A 81 26.13 7.88 -7.42
N GLN A 82 25.39 7.78 -8.50
CA GLN A 82 24.65 8.89 -9.10
C GLN A 82 23.15 8.79 -8.83
N LEU A 83 22.71 7.66 -8.29
CA LEU A 83 21.34 7.40 -7.83
C LEU A 83 21.40 6.46 -6.63
N ILE A 84 20.69 6.78 -5.57
CA ILE A 84 20.57 5.94 -4.38
C ILE A 84 19.12 5.48 -4.24
N ILE A 85 18.88 4.17 -4.20
CA ILE A 85 17.57 3.56 -3.96
C ILE A 85 17.58 2.90 -2.59
N GLY A 86 16.72 3.37 -1.68
CA GLY A 86 16.78 3.06 -0.26
C GLY A 86 17.64 4.07 0.52
N PRO A 87 17.72 3.92 1.84
CA PRO A 87 17.09 2.91 2.70
C PRO A 87 15.57 2.92 2.70
N VAL A 88 14.98 1.91 3.35
CA VAL A 88 13.51 1.70 3.28
C VAL A 88 12.74 2.19 4.50
N TYR A 89 13.41 2.55 5.58
CA TYR A 89 12.78 3.07 6.79
C TYR A 89 13.09 4.56 6.97
N GLU A 90 12.11 5.36 7.40
CA GLU A 90 12.28 6.81 7.62
C GLU A 90 13.48 7.12 8.54
N GLY A 91 13.62 6.37 9.63
CA GLY A 91 14.73 6.54 10.56
C GLY A 91 16.12 6.31 9.92
N GLU A 92 16.21 5.43 8.94
CA GLU A 92 17.43 5.13 8.19
C GLU A 92 17.75 6.19 7.14
N LEU A 93 16.75 6.76 6.49
CA LEU A 93 16.90 7.80 5.46
C LEU A 93 17.67 9.01 5.99
N ARG A 94 17.50 9.36 7.26
CA ARG A 94 18.19 10.51 7.89
C ARG A 94 19.71 10.39 7.86
N TYR A 95 20.25 9.17 7.90
CA TYR A 95 21.70 8.93 7.85
C TYR A 95 22.28 9.15 6.45
N VAL A 96 21.49 8.94 5.40
CA VAL A 96 21.92 9.07 4.01
C VAL A 96 21.58 10.44 3.43
N LEU A 97 20.53 11.08 3.95
CA LEU A 97 20.00 12.32 3.39
C LEU A 97 21.03 13.45 3.34
N GLY A 98 21.79 13.64 4.42
CA GLY A 98 22.83 14.68 4.47
C GLY A 98 23.92 14.48 3.41
N TYR A 99 24.34 13.24 3.20
CA TYR A 99 25.27 12.89 2.12
C TYR A 99 24.67 13.15 0.74
N ALA A 100 23.43 12.71 0.52
CA ALA A 100 22.73 12.90 -0.75
C ALA A 100 22.55 14.39 -1.09
N GLU A 101 22.27 15.23 -0.10
CA GLU A 101 22.17 16.69 -0.25
C GLU A 101 23.53 17.34 -0.57
N GLU A 102 24.58 16.94 0.13
CA GLU A 102 25.93 17.49 -0.07
C GLU A 102 26.49 17.12 -1.47
N CYS A 103 26.21 15.90 -1.93
CA CYS A 103 26.68 15.41 -3.21
C CYS A 103 25.69 15.66 -4.37
N GLU A 104 24.51 16.25 -4.08
CA GLU A 104 23.44 16.45 -5.06
C GLU A 104 23.04 15.16 -5.80
N VAL A 105 22.90 14.03 -5.06
CA VAL A 105 22.53 12.72 -5.59
C VAL A 105 21.05 12.44 -5.29
N PRO A 106 20.23 12.04 -6.28
CA PRO A 106 18.86 11.62 -6.04
C PRO A 106 18.79 10.46 -5.06
N LEU A 107 18.01 10.62 -3.99
CA LEU A 107 17.75 9.63 -2.97
C LEU A 107 16.28 9.18 -3.05
N VAL A 108 16.05 7.91 -3.35
CA VAL A 108 14.71 7.35 -3.52
C VAL A 108 14.29 6.56 -2.29
N SER A 109 13.21 6.99 -1.62
CA SER A 109 12.51 6.17 -0.62
C SER A 109 11.52 5.24 -1.32
N PRO A 110 11.83 3.95 -1.48
CA PRO A 110 11.02 3.08 -2.32
C PRO A 110 9.76 2.56 -1.61
N LEU A 111 9.74 2.53 -0.28
CA LEU A 111 8.71 1.85 0.51
C LEU A 111 8.16 2.67 1.67
N ALA A 112 8.99 3.51 2.29
CA ALA A 112 8.58 4.31 3.44
C ALA A 112 7.85 5.58 3.00
N ASP A 113 6.91 6.00 3.84
CA ASP A 113 6.49 7.38 3.91
C ASP A 113 7.64 8.17 4.56
N VAL A 114 8.11 9.21 3.91
CA VAL A 114 9.25 10.01 4.40
C VAL A 114 8.84 10.98 5.52
N GLY A 115 7.55 11.04 5.84
CA GLY A 115 7.02 11.82 6.95
C GLY A 115 7.36 13.30 6.85
N SER A 116 8.13 13.80 7.83
CA SER A 116 8.55 15.20 7.90
C SER A 116 9.84 15.51 7.14
N LEU A 117 10.48 14.52 6.52
CA LEU A 117 11.71 14.74 5.76
C LEU A 117 11.36 15.43 4.44
N GLN A 118 11.85 16.65 4.27
CA GLN A 118 11.69 17.42 3.04
C GLN A 118 13.08 17.79 2.51
N SER A 119 13.37 17.36 1.29
CA SER A 119 14.62 17.67 0.62
C SER A 119 14.41 17.65 -0.89
N PRO A 120 15.08 18.53 -1.65
CA PRO A 120 14.99 18.55 -3.11
C PRO A 120 15.60 17.31 -3.78
N VAL A 121 16.45 16.56 -3.07
CA VAL A 121 17.06 15.32 -3.57
C VAL A 121 16.30 14.06 -3.17
N LEU A 122 15.28 14.17 -2.29
CA LEU A 122 14.54 13.03 -1.75
C LEU A 122 13.23 12.79 -2.52
N PHE A 123 13.11 11.62 -3.10
CA PHE A 123 11.93 11.18 -3.85
C PHE A 123 11.22 10.03 -3.15
N GLN A 124 9.93 10.20 -2.86
CA GLN A 124 9.09 9.19 -2.24
C GLN A 124 8.27 8.46 -3.30
N MET A 125 8.37 7.13 -3.36
CA MET A 125 7.53 6.31 -4.26
C MET A 125 6.18 5.92 -3.65
N GLN A 126 6.01 6.05 -2.35
CA GLN A 126 4.72 5.81 -1.71
C GLN A 126 3.84 7.03 -1.91
N ALA A 127 2.59 6.81 -2.36
CA ALA A 127 1.62 7.88 -2.49
C ALA A 127 1.39 8.55 -1.12
N ASP A 128 1.34 9.87 -1.10
CA ASP A 128 1.05 10.67 0.07
C ASP A 128 -0.29 10.26 0.70
N ALA A 129 -0.40 10.44 2.01
CA ALA A 129 -1.64 10.20 2.73
C ALA A 129 -2.80 11.00 2.12
N GLU A 130 -2.55 12.26 1.74
CA GLU A 130 -3.54 13.15 1.12
C GLU A 130 -4.11 12.59 -0.19
N ARG A 131 -3.27 12.12 -1.11
CA ARG A 131 -3.73 11.50 -2.38
C ARG A 131 -4.48 10.19 -2.17
N ARG A 132 -4.06 9.40 -1.18
CA ARG A 132 -4.78 8.20 -0.77
C ARG A 132 -6.14 8.56 -0.22
N ASP A 133 -6.21 9.59 0.59
CA ASP A 133 -7.41 10.09 1.25
C ASP A 133 -8.39 10.70 0.23
N GLU A 134 -7.89 11.41 -0.78
CA GLU A 134 -8.69 11.93 -1.89
C GLU A 134 -9.44 10.81 -2.64
N LYS A 135 -8.75 9.75 -3.05
CA LYS A 135 -9.40 8.58 -3.71
C LYS A 135 -10.43 7.87 -2.85
N LEU A 136 -10.29 7.95 -1.54
CA LEU A 136 -11.24 7.35 -0.61
C LEU A 136 -12.41 8.28 -0.32
N SER A 137 -12.17 9.59 -0.32
CA SER A 137 -13.25 10.58 -0.23
C SER A 137 -14.22 10.49 -1.41
N GLU A 138 -13.77 10.04 -2.59
CA GLU A 138 -14.63 9.74 -3.72
C GLU A 138 -15.70 8.67 -3.41
N LEU A 139 -15.43 7.72 -2.49
CA LEU A 139 -16.42 6.77 -2.00
C LEU A 139 -17.53 7.43 -1.15
N PHE A 140 -17.23 8.60 -0.60
CA PHE A 140 -18.09 9.34 0.33
C PHE A 140 -18.48 10.72 -0.23
N ASP A 141 -18.75 10.79 -1.52
CA ASP A 141 -19.19 12.00 -2.25
C ASP A 141 -20.52 12.61 -1.78
N GLY A 142 -21.00 12.20 -0.61
CA GLY A 142 -22.27 12.59 -0.01
C GLY A 142 -23.44 11.65 -0.38
N SER A 143 -23.24 10.71 -1.29
CA SER A 143 -24.26 9.75 -1.71
C SER A 143 -24.31 8.48 -0.85
N ARG A 144 -23.25 8.19 -0.09
CA ARG A 144 -23.06 6.94 0.63
C ARG A 144 -23.01 7.17 2.15
N GLU A 145 -23.86 6.44 2.89
CA GLU A 145 -23.85 6.44 4.36
C GLU A 145 -22.74 5.53 4.89
N LEU A 146 -22.03 6.00 5.93
CA LEU A 146 -21.11 5.16 6.68
C LEU A 146 -21.88 4.35 7.72
N VAL A 147 -21.75 3.03 7.72
CA VAL A 147 -22.33 2.16 8.75
C VAL A 147 -21.19 1.52 9.55
N THR A 148 -20.97 2.00 10.74
CA THR A 148 -19.95 1.48 11.66
C THR A 148 -20.53 0.37 12.53
N ILE A 149 -19.95 -0.83 12.44
CA ILE A 149 -20.32 -1.98 13.24
C ILE A 149 -19.33 -2.13 14.40
N TYR A 150 -19.80 -1.89 15.59
CA TYR A 150 -19.07 -2.04 16.85
C TYR A 150 -19.19 -3.48 17.36
N THR A 151 -18.09 -4.01 17.85
CA THR A 151 -18.01 -5.38 18.39
C THR A 151 -17.43 -5.37 19.80
N ALA A 152 -17.35 -6.53 20.44
CA ALA A 152 -16.72 -6.65 21.75
C ALA A 152 -15.19 -6.40 21.69
N ASN A 153 -14.56 -6.66 20.53
CA ASN A 153 -13.10 -6.56 20.30
C ASN A 153 -12.77 -5.41 19.36
N MET A 154 -13.03 -4.18 19.79
CA MET A 154 -12.88 -2.98 18.95
C MET A 154 -11.45 -2.74 18.44
N ASP A 155 -11.35 -2.38 17.17
CA ASP A 155 -10.16 -1.79 16.54
C ASP A 155 -10.38 -0.28 16.33
N TYR A 156 -10.08 0.49 17.38
CA TYR A 156 -10.29 1.94 17.36
C TYR A 156 -9.34 2.66 16.40
N ASP A 157 -8.13 2.14 16.20
CA ASP A 157 -7.15 2.75 15.29
C ASP A 157 -7.64 2.66 13.84
N TYR A 158 -8.11 1.47 13.46
CA TYR A 158 -8.71 1.27 12.14
C TYR A 158 -9.99 2.10 11.94
N LEU A 159 -10.83 2.21 12.98
CA LEU A 159 -12.04 3.03 12.93
C LEU A 159 -11.70 4.52 12.76
N ALA A 160 -10.69 5.01 13.46
CA ALA A 160 -10.22 6.39 13.33
C ALA A 160 -9.70 6.68 11.92
N GLU A 161 -8.90 5.77 11.36
CA GLU A 161 -8.43 5.85 9.96
C GLU A 161 -9.61 6.00 8.99
N VAL A 162 -10.58 5.09 9.06
CA VAL A 162 -11.73 5.14 8.14
C VAL A 162 -12.59 6.40 8.35
N ARG A 163 -12.78 6.87 9.56
CA ARG A 163 -13.54 8.10 9.82
C ARG A 163 -12.87 9.34 9.26
N THR A 164 -11.55 9.40 9.31
CA THR A 164 -10.80 10.49 8.68
C THR A 164 -11.07 10.53 7.17
N LEU A 165 -11.16 9.36 6.55
CA LEU A 165 -11.43 9.21 5.11
C LEU A 165 -12.90 9.50 4.74
N ALA A 166 -13.81 9.23 5.66
CA ALA A 166 -15.26 9.40 5.49
C ALA A 166 -15.78 10.75 6.01
N GLN A 167 -14.93 11.77 6.10
CA GLN A 167 -15.32 13.08 6.59
C GLN A 167 -16.52 13.65 5.84
N GLY A 168 -17.57 14.04 6.59
CA GLY A 168 -18.80 14.59 6.03
C GLY A 168 -19.87 13.55 5.68
N ALA A 169 -19.57 12.24 5.70
CA ALA A 169 -20.58 11.21 5.52
C ALA A 169 -21.52 11.12 6.72
N GLN A 170 -22.80 10.84 6.45
CA GLN A 170 -23.72 10.50 7.53
C GLN A 170 -23.36 9.14 8.10
N GLU A 171 -23.14 9.06 9.42
CA GLU A 171 -22.74 7.83 10.10
C GLU A 171 -23.92 7.22 10.87
N GLN A 172 -24.19 5.94 10.59
CA GLN A 172 -25.05 5.10 11.42
C GLN A 172 -24.18 4.12 12.21
N GLN A 173 -24.46 3.99 13.52
CA GLN A 173 -23.66 3.14 14.40
C GLN A 173 -24.51 1.95 14.88
N LEU A 174 -23.97 0.75 14.69
CA LEU A 174 -24.60 -0.50 15.10
C LEU A 174 -23.69 -1.25 16.06
N ASN A 175 -24.26 -1.80 17.14
CA ASN A 175 -23.59 -2.79 17.95
C ASN A 175 -23.89 -4.19 17.41
N TYR A 176 -22.85 -5.00 17.29
CA TYR A 176 -22.95 -6.40 16.93
C TYR A 176 -22.82 -7.29 18.18
N VAL A 177 -23.74 -8.22 18.33
CA VAL A 177 -23.74 -9.22 19.39
C VAL A 177 -23.92 -10.60 18.77
N PHE A 178 -23.10 -11.56 19.19
CA PHE A 178 -23.29 -12.97 18.84
C PHE A 178 -23.79 -13.76 20.06
N ASP A 179 -25.03 -14.24 19.96
CA ASP A 179 -25.63 -15.18 20.90
C ASP A 179 -26.45 -16.21 20.13
N ARG A 180 -25.85 -17.39 19.87
CA ARG A 180 -26.41 -18.45 19.02
C ARG A 180 -26.80 -17.99 17.60
N GLY A 181 -26.63 -16.71 17.28
CA GLY A 181 -26.88 -16.03 16.01
C GLY A 181 -26.29 -14.64 16.03
N SER A 182 -26.28 -14.01 14.84
CA SER A 182 -25.79 -12.64 14.67
C SER A 182 -26.94 -11.64 14.86
N TYR A 183 -26.79 -10.72 15.79
CA TYR A 183 -27.75 -9.67 16.09
C TYR A 183 -27.10 -8.30 15.98
N PHE A 184 -27.88 -7.35 15.45
CA PHE A 184 -27.47 -5.95 15.33
C PHE A 184 -28.44 -5.08 16.13
N TYR A 185 -27.90 -4.09 16.82
CA TYR A 185 -28.65 -3.14 17.60
C TYR A 185 -28.23 -1.72 17.26
N GLN A 186 -29.15 -0.78 17.26
CA GLN A 186 -28.77 0.63 17.23
C GLN A 186 -27.84 0.91 18.40
N ARG A 187 -26.81 1.70 18.19
CA ARG A 187 -25.88 2.08 19.25
C ARG A 187 -26.34 3.39 19.86
N ASN A 188 -26.59 3.38 21.17
CA ASN A 188 -26.91 4.59 21.93
C ASN A 188 -25.65 5.44 22.14
N ALA A 189 -25.82 6.72 22.52
CA ALA A 189 -24.72 7.65 22.77
C ALA A 189 -23.78 7.18 23.91
N ASP A 190 -24.26 6.42 24.86
CA ASP A 190 -23.47 5.80 25.94
C ASP A 190 -22.79 4.49 25.53
N GLY A 191 -22.99 4.07 24.27
CA GLY A 191 -22.45 2.83 23.75
C GLY A 191 -23.28 1.58 23.99
N SER A 192 -24.38 1.68 24.73
CA SER A 192 -25.29 0.55 25.02
C SER A 192 -26.09 0.14 23.78
N ASN A 193 -26.72 -1.04 23.87
CA ASN A 193 -27.63 -1.52 22.85
C ASN A 193 -28.97 -0.78 22.91
N GLY A 194 -29.36 -0.17 21.82
CA GLY A 194 -30.71 0.38 21.62
C GLY A 194 -31.66 -0.66 21.01
N ALA A 195 -32.54 -0.22 20.12
CA ALA A 195 -33.45 -1.10 19.40
C ALA A 195 -32.74 -2.13 18.56
N GLN A 196 -33.24 -3.35 18.53
CA GLN A 196 -32.74 -4.39 17.63
C GLN A 196 -33.01 -3.98 16.17
N VAL A 197 -32.03 -4.16 15.29
CA VAL A 197 -32.13 -3.83 13.89
C VAL A 197 -32.45 -5.10 13.08
N ASP A 198 -33.55 -5.06 12.33
CA ASP A 198 -33.77 -6.06 11.29
C ASP A 198 -32.78 -5.80 10.14
N ILE A 199 -31.74 -6.62 10.07
CA ILE A 199 -30.67 -6.45 9.10
C ILE A 199 -31.18 -6.62 7.65
N VAL A 200 -32.25 -7.40 7.43
CA VAL A 200 -32.86 -7.58 6.11
C VAL A 200 -33.47 -6.26 5.66
N GLU A 201 -34.33 -5.65 6.48
CA GLU A 201 -34.96 -4.37 6.16
C GLU A 201 -33.91 -3.24 6.08
N PHE A 202 -32.90 -3.28 6.94
CA PHE A 202 -31.80 -2.33 6.92
C PHE A 202 -31.01 -2.35 5.60
N MET A 203 -30.71 -3.53 5.06
CA MET A 203 -30.03 -3.70 3.78
C MET A 203 -30.92 -3.40 2.56
N ARG A 204 -32.24 -3.47 2.71
CA ARG A 204 -33.21 -3.12 1.66
C ARG A 204 -33.40 -1.61 1.48
N SER A 205 -32.97 -0.81 2.42
CA SER A 205 -32.95 0.65 2.27
C SER A 205 -32.19 1.03 0.99
N LYS A 206 -32.75 1.92 0.19
CA LYS A 206 -32.19 2.34 -1.09
C LYS A 206 -30.92 3.19 -0.97
N SER A 207 -30.66 3.73 0.23
CA SER A 207 -29.47 4.54 0.48
C SER A 207 -28.20 3.68 0.33
N PRO A 208 -27.25 4.06 -0.52
CA PRO A 208 -25.97 3.35 -0.64
C PRO A 208 -25.20 3.38 0.68
N LYS A 209 -24.55 2.26 1.03
CA LYS A 209 -23.88 2.11 2.33
C LYS A 209 -22.44 1.64 2.19
N ALA A 210 -21.57 2.16 3.07
CA ALA A 210 -20.24 1.63 3.31
C ALA A 210 -20.16 1.07 4.73
N TYR A 211 -20.05 -0.25 4.86
CA TYR A 211 -19.91 -0.91 6.15
C TYR A 211 -18.46 -0.94 6.59
N VAL A 212 -18.23 -0.58 7.86
CA VAL A 212 -16.95 -0.71 8.53
C VAL A 212 -17.12 -1.64 9.73
N ILE A 213 -16.38 -2.74 9.73
CA ILE A 213 -16.37 -3.71 10.82
C ILE A 213 -15.16 -3.41 11.70
N ALA A 214 -15.36 -2.65 12.77
CA ALA A 214 -14.28 -2.17 13.62
C ALA A 214 -13.92 -3.23 14.69
N SER A 215 -13.35 -4.38 14.25
CA SER A 215 -12.98 -5.48 15.15
C SER A 215 -11.56 -5.97 14.92
N LYS A 216 -10.83 -6.25 16.02
CA LYS A 216 -9.57 -7.00 16.06
C LYS A 216 -9.77 -8.52 15.99
N SER A 217 -11.00 -9.00 16.23
CA SER A 217 -11.35 -10.43 16.20
C SER A 217 -11.68 -10.88 14.77
N GLU A 218 -10.84 -11.69 14.18
CA GLU A 218 -11.08 -12.29 12.86
C GLU A 218 -12.40 -13.09 12.82
N THR A 219 -12.73 -13.77 13.92
CA THR A 219 -13.97 -14.54 14.04
C THR A 219 -15.22 -13.65 14.02
N GLU A 220 -15.18 -12.47 14.66
CA GLU A 220 -16.30 -11.51 14.60
C GLU A 220 -16.42 -10.95 13.17
N VAL A 221 -15.30 -10.59 12.55
CA VAL A 221 -15.27 -10.11 11.17
C VAL A 221 -15.89 -11.14 10.23
N ASP A 222 -15.44 -12.41 10.29
CA ASP A 222 -15.96 -13.47 9.43
C ASP A 222 -17.46 -13.72 9.61
N ARG A 223 -17.93 -13.74 10.86
CA ARG A 223 -19.37 -13.88 11.17
C ARG A 223 -20.20 -12.73 10.62
N ILE A 224 -19.73 -11.50 10.75
CA ILE A 224 -20.45 -10.31 10.24
C ILE A 224 -20.48 -10.35 8.72
N LEU A 225 -19.34 -10.61 8.06
CA LEU A 225 -19.27 -10.73 6.60
C LEU A 225 -20.19 -11.85 6.09
N THR A 226 -20.20 -13.00 6.75
CA THR A 226 -21.07 -14.13 6.42
C THR A 226 -22.55 -13.76 6.60
N THR A 227 -22.87 -13.02 7.65
CA THR A 227 -24.24 -12.55 7.90
C THR A 227 -24.71 -11.59 6.81
N LEU A 228 -23.91 -10.59 6.46
CA LEU A 228 -24.23 -9.64 5.39
C LEU A 228 -24.41 -10.37 4.03
N ALA A 229 -23.49 -11.27 3.68
CA ALA A 229 -23.56 -12.03 2.43
C ALA A 229 -24.79 -12.96 2.37
N SER A 230 -25.12 -13.65 3.47
CA SER A 230 -26.29 -14.53 3.54
C SER A 230 -27.60 -13.75 3.52
N THR A 231 -27.65 -12.59 4.17
CA THR A 231 -28.78 -11.67 4.12
C THR A 231 -29.03 -11.17 2.69
N LYS A 232 -27.98 -10.71 2.00
CA LYS A 232 -28.04 -10.31 0.60
C LYS A 232 -28.60 -11.45 -0.28
N SER A 233 -28.07 -12.65 -0.12
CA SER A 233 -28.53 -13.82 -0.88
C SER A 233 -29.99 -14.16 -0.60
N SER A 234 -30.43 -14.03 0.66
CA SER A 234 -31.85 -14.23 1.05
C SER A 234 -32.79 -13.19 0.44
N ILE A 235 -32.36 -11.92 0.40
CA ILE A 235 -33.13 -10.83 -0.25
C ILE A 235 -33.29 -11.11 -1.75
N VAL A 236 -32.21 -11.48 -2.44
CA VAL A 236 -32.24 -11.80 -3.86
C VAL A 236 -33.10 -13.04 -4.15
N ALA A 237 -32.98 -14.09 -3.34
CA ALA A 237 -33.80 -15.30 -3.49
C ALA A 237 -35.31 -15.04 -3.35
N ARG A 238 -35.71 -14.00 -2.61
CA ARG A 238 -37.11 -13.56 -2.47
C ARG A 238 -37.53 -12.57 -3.55
N THR A 239 -36.74 -12.36 -4.60
CA THR A 239 -36.97 -11.39 -5.67
C THR A 239 -37.13 -9.94 -5.16
N MET A 240 -36.52 -9.63 -4.03
CA MET A 240 -36.50 -8.28 -3.49
C MET A 240 -35.20 -7.56 -3.84
N SER A 241 -35.23 -6.24 -3.88
CA SER A 241 -34.05 -5.40 -4.07
C SER A 241 -33.39 -5.04 -2.72
N TYR A 242 -32.08 -4.84 -2.77
CA TYR A 242 -31.30 -4.27 -1.67
C TYR A 242 -30.58 -3.01 -2.15
N GLY A 243 -30.20 -2.14 -1.21
CA GLY A 243 -29.39 -0.96 -1.50
C GLY A 243 -27.96 -1.36 -1.89
N ASP A 244 -27.34 -0.57 -2.75
CA ASP A 244 -25.92 -0.77 -3.04
C ASP A 244 -25.07 -0.66 -1.77
N TYR A 245 -24.10 -1.56 -1.61
CA TYR A 245 -23.20 -1.48 -0.49
C TYR A 245 -21.81 -2.03 -0.81
N VAL A 246 -20.86 -1.52 -0.06
CA VAL A 246 -19.48 -2.01 0.01
C VAL A 246 -19.09 -2.27 1.47
N VAL A 247 -18.10 -3.10 1.68
CA VAL A 247 -17.44 -3.23 2.98
C VAL A 247 -16.04 -2.65 2.86
N ILE A 248 -15.66 -1.72 3.73
CA ILE A 248 -14.29 -1.23 3.81
C ILE A 248 -13.51 -2.23 4.65
N GLY A 249 -12.56 -2.93 4.04
CA GLY A 249 -11.82 -4.02 4.65
C GLY A 249 -10.47 -3.59 5.20
N ASN A 250 -10.15 -4.01 6.42
CA ASN A 250 -8.81 -3.85 6.97
C ASN A 250 -7.83 -4.76 6.21
N ARG A 251 -6.66 -4.21 5.84
CA ARG A 251 -5.60 -4.96 5.11
C ARG A 251 -5.19 -6.26 5.79
N LYS A 252 -5.19 -6.29 7.12
CA LYS A 252 -4.86 -7.47 7.94
C LYS A 252 -5.75 -8.67 7.60
N TRP A 253 -7.00 -8.45 7.19
CA TRP A 253 -7.92 -9.54 6.85
C TRP A 253 -7.48 -10.36 5.65
N LYS A 254 -6.73 -9.77 4.70
CA LYS A 254 -6.20 -10.50 3.54
C LYS A 254 -5.27 -11.65 3.92
N GLN A 255 -4.57 -11.51 5.04
CA GLN A 255 -3.61 -12.50 5.54
C GLN A 255 -4.22 -13.47 6.55
N SER A 256 -5.42 -13.18 7.05
CA SER A 256 -6.12 -14.04 8.02
C SER A 256 -6.45 -15.42 7.41
N ALA A 257 -6.17 -16.47 8.16
CA ALA A 257 -6.60 -17.83 7.83
C ALA A 257 -8.05 -18.11 8.27
N ASN A 258 -8.59 -17.30 9.18
CA ASN A 258 -9.89 -17.52 9.82
C ASN A 258 -11.03 -16.76 9.13
N ILE A 259 -10.74 -15.95 8.11
CA ILE A 259 -11.76 -15.24 7.33
C ILE A 259 -11.86 -15.90 5.95
N GLU A 260 -13.09 -16.31 5.58
CA GLU A 260 -13.36 -16.89 4.27
C GLU A 260 -13.13 -15.84 3.17
N LYS A 261 -12.15 -16.06 2.30
CA LYS A 261 -11.77 -15.08 1.26
C LYS A 261 -12.91 -14.79 0.29
N GLN A 262 -13.78 -15.77 0.03
CA GLN A 262 -14.94 -15.60 -0.83
C GLN A 262 -15.96 -14.61 -0.26
N SER A 263 -16.00 -14.44 1.08
CA SER A 263 -16.85 -13.45 1.74
C SER A 263 -16.51 -12.03 1.34
N PHE A 264 -15.26 -11.74 0.97
CA PHE A 264 -14.87 -10.42 0.49
C PHE A 264 -15.57 -10.09 -0.85
N PHE A 265 -15.56 -11.02 -1.80
CA PHE A 265 -16.23 -10.84 -3.09
C PHE A 265 -17.73 -10.73 -2.94
N ARG A 266 -18.33 -11.57 -2.11
CA ARG A 266 -19.79 -11.55 -1.87
C ARG A 266 -20.26 -10.23 -1.29
N ASN A 267 -19.44 -9.55 -0.50
CA ASN A 267 -19.74 -8.28 0.15
C ASN A 267 -19.19 -7.06 -0.58
N ASN A 268 -18.67 -7.18 -1.78
CA ASN A 268 -18.02 -6.08 -2.51
C ASN A 268 -16.98 -5.38 -1.63
N THR A 269 -16.11 -6.16 -0.94
CA THR A 269 -15.14 -5.62 0.01
C THR A 269 -14.05 -4.87 -0.73
N ILE A 270 -13.82 -3.62 -0.34
CA ILE A 270 -12.78 -2.75 -0.84
C ILE A 270 -11.65 -2.72 0.17
N PHE A 271 -10.43 -2.97 -0.28
CA PHE A 271 -9.22 -2.87 0.53
C PHE A 271 -8.41 -1.68 0.07
N ILE A 272 -8.13 -0.79 0.99
CA ILE A 272 -7.24 0.33 0.77
C ILE A 272 -5.81 -0.20 0.79
N SER A 273 -5.09 -0.02 -0.30
CA SER A 273 -3.71 -0.45 -0.40
C SER A 273 -2.87 0.68 -0.99
N PRO A 274 -1.71 0.99 -0.41
CA PRO A 274 -0.81 2.01 -0.95
C PRO A 274 -0.19 1.59 -2.29
N TYR A 275 -0.31 0.31 -2.65
CA TYR A 275 0.20 -0.25 -3.90
C TYR A 275 -0.69 -1.40 -4.37
N TYR A 276 -1.00 -1.43 -5.67
CA TYR A 276 -1.81 -2.47 -6.27
C TYR A 276 -1.28 -2.82 -7.67
N ALA A 277 -0.90 -4.09 -7.87
CA ALA A 277 -0.59 -4.64 -9.18
C ALA A 277 -1.83 -5.33 -9.77
N ASN A 278 -2.40 -4.79 -10.84
CA ASN A 278 -3.57 -5.36 -11.49
C ASN A 278 -3.18 -6.55 -12.36
N ARG A 279 -3.32 -7.77 -11.85
CA ARG A 279 -3.00 -9.01 -12.58
C ARG A 279 -3.89 -9.30 -13.79
N SER A 280 -4.92 -8.51 -14.03
CA SER A 280 -5.66 -8.54 -15.30
C SER A 280 -4.95 -7.78 -16.41
N ASN A 281 -4.01 -6.91 -16.09
CA ASN A 281 -3.16 -6.21 -17.05
C ASN A 281 -2.13 -7.18 -17.67
N GLU A 282 -1.95 -7.08 -18.99
CA GLU A 282 -1.05 -7.96 -19.73
C GLU A 282 0.42 -7.78 -19.32
N ASN A 283 0.86 -6.54 -19.09
CA ASN A 283 2.23 -6.25 -18.66
C ASN A 283 2.54 -6.91 -17.31
N ILE A 284 1.58 -6.86 -16.36
CA ILE A 284 1.72 -7.52 -15.05
C ILE A 284 1.80 -9.04 -15.22
N ARG A 285 0.99 -9.64 -16.09
CA ARG A 285 1.05 -11.09 -16.36
C ARG A 285 2.37 -11.50 -17.02
N MET A 286 2.90 -10.66 -17.91
CA MET A 286 4.21 -10.90 -18.51
C MET A 286 5.33 -10.84 -17.48
N PHE A 287 5.30 -9.83 -16.60
CA PHE A 287 6.22 -9.74 -15.46
C PHE A 287 6.12 -10.97 -14.55
N ASP A 288 4.90 -11.37 -14.14
CA ASP A 288 4.67 -12.56 -13.29
C ASP A 288 5.29 -13.81 -13.93
N SER A 289 5.09 -14.00 -15.24
CA SER A 289 5.61 -15.16 -15.96
C SER A 289 7.14 -15.18 -16.01
N ARG A 290 7.77 -14.03 -16.24
CA ARG A 290 9.23 -13.86 -16.22
C ARG A 290 9.78 -14.11 -14.82
N TYR A 291 9.13 -13.53 -13.81
CA TYR A 291 9.52 -13.67 -12.42
C TYR A 291 9.46 -15.14 -11.96
N VAL A 292 8.37 -15.85 -12.27
CA VAL A 292 8.24 -17.29 -11.97
C VAL A 292 9.31 -18.11 -12.68
N LYS A 293 9.61 -17.79 -13.94
CA LYS A 293 10.65 -18.48 -14.71
C LYS A 293 12.04 -18.28 -14.09
N ALA A 294 12.33 -17.08 -13.58
CA ALA A 294 13.64 -16.75 -13.00
C ALA A 294 13.82 -17.29 -11.58
N TYR A 295 12.77 -17.23 -10.75
CA TYR A 295 12.88 -17.45 -9.30
C TYR A 295 12.01 -18.57 -8.74
N GLY A 296 11.17 -19.21 -9.55
CA GLY A 296 10.34 -20.37 -9.15
C GLY A 296 9.19 -20.05 -8.20
N ALA A 297 8.87 -18.78 -7.99
CA ALA A 297 7.81 -18.31 -7.10
C ALA A 297 7.03 -17.14 -7.71
N LEU A 298 5.79 -16.92 -7.27
CA LEU A 298 5.04 -15.72 -7.68
C LEU A 298 5.63 -14.47 -7.02
N PRO A 299 5.69 -13.34 -7.76
CA PRO A 299 6.18 -12.10 -7.19
C PRO A 299 5.24 -11.59 -6.09
N THR A 300 5.81 -11.00 -5.05
CA THR A 300 5.07 -10.22 -4.07
C THR A 300 4.96 -8.76 -4.52
N MET A 301 4.22 -7.95 -3.76
CA MET A 301 4.17 -6.50 -4.01
C MET A 301 5.56 -5.84 -3.98
N TYR A 302 6.51 -6.42 -3.24
CA TYR A 302 7.87 -5.89 -3.16
C TYR A 302 8.65 -6.08 -4.46
N ALA A 303 8.44 -7.19 -5.18
CA ALA A 303 9.05 -7.42 -6.48
C ALA A 303 8.62 -6.37 -7.52
N TYR A 304 7.32 -6.06 -7.58
CA TYR A 304 6.83 -5.00 -8.47
C TYR A 304 7.41 -3.65 -8.10
N ARG A 305 7.49 -3.32 -6.80
CA ARG A 305 8.07 -2.03 -6.36
C ARG A 305 9.56 -1.92 -6.67
N GLY A 306 10.31 -3.01 -6.56
CA GLY A 306 11.71 -3.04 -6.97
C GLY A 306 11.87 -2.81 -8.47
N TYR A 307 11.02 -3.45 -9.26
CA TYR A 307 10.99 -3.24 -10.70
C TYR A 307 10.65 -1.79 -11.06
N ASP A 308 9.57 -1.24 -10.48
CA ASP A 308 9.15 0.14 -10.74
C ASP A 308 10.19 1.16 -10.31
N ALA A 309 10.85 0.95 -9.16
CA ALA A 309 11.91 1.84 -8.68
C ALA A 309 13.04 1.97 -9.70
N ALA A 310 13.53 0.84 -10.23
CA ALA A 310 14.59 0.86 -11.23
C ALA A 310 14.12 1.43 -12.56
N MET A 311 12.97 0.98 -13.08
CA MET A 311 12.46 1.43 -14.38
C MET A 311 12.20 2.94 -14.39
N ILE A 312 11.62 3.49 -13.34
CA ILE A 312 11.32 4.91 -13.24
C ILE A 312 12.62 5.72 -13.10
N PHE A 313 13.38 5.47 -12.04
CA PHE A 313 14.48 6.37 -11.69
C PHE A 313 15.70 6.18 -12.58
N CYS A 314 16.09 4.95 -12.92
CA CYS A 314 17.23 4.76 -13.81
C CYS A 314 16.95 5.35 -15.20
N ARG A 315 15.73 5.17 -15.74
CA ARG A 315 15.37 5.74 -17.04
C ARG A 315 15.35 7.28 -17.00
N LYS A 316 14.81 7.85 -15.90
CA LYS A 316 14.75 9.30 -15.69
C LYS A 316 16.13 9.94 -15.49
N MET A 317 17.13 9.23 -15.00
CA MET A 317 18.52 9.72 -14.99
C MET A 317 19.04 10.07 -16.39
N PHE A 318 18.57 9.42 -17.43
CA PHE A 318 18.94 9.70 -18.82
C PHE A 318 18.01 10.70 -19.53
N THR A 319 16.83 10.98 -18.97
CA THR A 319 15.87 11.94 -19.54
C THR A 319 15.70 13.20 -18.70
N GLY A 320 16.23 13.24 -17.50
CA GLY A 320 16.08 14.29 -16.50
C GLY A 320 15.05 13.93 -15.42
N ILE A 321 15.37 14.29 -14.17
CA ILE A 321 14.45 14.17 -13.04
C ILE A 321 14.01 15.56 -12.62
N ASP A 322 12.71 15.78 -12.54
CA ASP A 322 12.09 16.99 -12.01
C ASP A 322 10.93 16.65 -11.06
N ALA A 323 10.28 17.67 -10.50
CA ALA A 323 9.18 17.50 -9.57
C ALA A 323 7.96 16.78 -10.16
N THR A 324 7.85 16.68 -11.49
CA THR A 324 6.72 16.06 -12.19
C THR A 324 6.89 14.55 -12.41
N ILE A 325 8.03 13.98 -12.01
CA ILE A 325 8.38 12.56 -12.23
C ILE A 325 7.24 11.58 -11.89
N PHE A 326 6.46 11.88 -10.85
CA PHE A 326 5.36 11.04 -10.40
C PHE A 326 4.04 11.33 -11.12
N GLU A 327 3.87 12.48 -11.73
CA GLU A 327 2.66 12.83 -12.49
C GLU A 327 2.59 12.06 -13.81
N GLU A 328 3.73 11.86 -14.46
CA GLU A 328 3.82 11.13 -15.73
C GLU A 328 3.86 9.60 -15.54
N SER A 329 4.42 9.12 -14.43
CA SER A 329 4.75 7.71 -14.24
C SER A 329 3.62 6.85 -13.67
N PHE A 330 2.57 7.45 -13.11
CA PHE A 330 1.46 6.77 -12.44
C PHE A 330 0.12 6.89 -13.17
N THR A 331 0.09 7.23 -14.44
CA THR A 331 -1.13 7.09 -15.24
C THR A 331 -1.41 5.59 -15.42
N PRO A 332 -2.55 5.07 -14.93
CA PRO A 332 -2.87 3.65 -14.93
C PRO A 332 -3.04 3.07 -16.34
#